data_5f08d78aad681c0b50cb57cc936041f5
#
_entry.id   5f08d78aad681c0b50cb57cc936041f5
#
_cell.length_a   1.000
_cell.length_b   1.000
_cell.length_c   1.000
_cell.angle_alpha   90.00
_cell.angle_beta   90.00
_cell.angle_gamma   90.00
#
_symmetry.space_group_name_H-M   'P 1'
#
loop_
_entity.id
_entity.type
_entity.pdbx_description
1 polymer ?
#
loop_
_entity_poly.entity_id
_entity_poly.type
_entity_poly.pdbx_seq_one_letter_code
_entity_poly.pdbx_strand_id
1 'polypeptide(L)'
;HAYNYNSERGIPGAIVNNVWRNGERLWDVNSFLQGTFTMQVTDRYKTKFNAKYAADYTHYLNNDYRLITIDNKYKQKEIYLSTANAFNLMKGWDLSASYDFQWNRLEADLKDFPFPTRYTHWLSAATSYHHSRFKAQASVLGTIVHESAERFTAAPSKCEFTPAVFVSYRPIRKELLWLRAFYKKIFRMPTFNDLYYTDMGNADLKPEYATQYDVGLQYTKTFMKGFYRGFDFQADVYYNKVTDKIIAYPKGQQFRWTMLNLGEVEIKG
;
A
#
# COMPACT_ATOMS: atom_id res chain seq x y z
N HIS A 1 -20.91 1.34 -7.76
CA HIS A 1 -19.87 1.72 -8.71
C HIS A 1 -19.29 0.46 -9.36
N ALA A 2 -19.30 0.39 -10.68
CA ALA A 2 -18.76 -0.71 -11.47
C ALA A 2 -17.70 -0.16 -12.43
N TYR A 3 -16.65 -0.94 -12.67
CA TYR A 3 -15.56 -0.58 -13.54
C TYR A 3 -15.09 -1.81 -14.31
N ASN A 4 -14.77 -1.61 -15.58
CA ASN A 4 -14.12 -2.60 -16.42
C ASN A 4 -13.08 -1.89 -17.30
N TYR A 5 -11.86 -2.42 -17.31
CA TYR A 5 -10.75 -1.90 -18.09
C TYR A 5 -10.06 -3.05 -18.82
N ASN A 6 -9.86 -2.87 -20.11
CA ASN A 6 -9.12 -3.80 -20.95
C ASN A 6 -7.94 -3.07 -21.57
N SER A 7 -6.77 -3.67 -21.56
CA SER A 7 -5.60 -3.15 -22.26
C SER A 7 -4.83 -4.27 -22.96
N GLU A 8 -4.28 -3.93 -24.11
CA GLU A 8 -3.25 -4.69 -24.79
C GLU A 8 -2.04 -3.79 -25.00
N ARG A 9 -0.87 -4.26 -24.64
CA ARG A 9 0.37 -3.50 -24.81
C ARG A 9 1.54 -4.41 -25.19
N GLY A 10 2.40 -3.90 -26.08
CA GLY A 10 3.73 -4.46 -26.27
C GLY A 10 4.63 -4.03 -25.12
N ILE A 11 5.39 -4.95 -24.56
CA ILE A 11 6.43 -4.63 -23.60
C ILE A 11 7.72 -4.42 -24.40
N PRO A 12 8.38 -3.24 -24.32
CA PRO A 12 9.64 -3.04 -25.00
C PRO A 12 10.67 -4.02 -24.43
N GLY A 13 11.18 -4.90 -25.29
CA GLY A 13 12.17 -5.89 -24.90
C GLY A 13 13.48 -5.25 -24.46
N ALA A 14 14.23 -5.93 -23.61
CA ALA A 14 15.56 -5.49 -23.21
C ALA A 14 16.47 -5.42 -24.44
N ILE A 15 17.28 -4.35 -24.57
CA ILE A 15 18.33 -4.26 -25.57
C ILE A 15 19.47 -5.19 -25.13
N VAL A 16 19.66 -6.28 -25.87
CA VAL A 16 20.76 -7.22 -25.65
C VAL A 16 21.64 -7.21 -26.87
N ASN A 17 22.89 -6.84 -26.73
CA ASN A 17 23.88 -6.79 -27.83
C ASN A 17 23.39 -5.97 -29.05
N ASN A 18 22.79 -4.80 -28.82
CA ASN A 18 22.20 -3.91 -29.85
C ASN A 18 21.08 -4.55 -30.70
N VAL A 19 20.47 -5.63 -30.25
CA VAL A 19 19.31 -6.24 -30.90
C VAL A 19 18.06 -5.95 -30.08
N TRP A 20 17.09 -5.26 -30.70
CA TRP A 20 15.76 -5.06 -30.12
C TRP A 20 14.99 -6.38 -30.12
N ARG A 21 14.39 -6.75 -28.98
CA ARG A 21 13.49 -7.89 -28.84
C ARG A 21 12.07 -7.38 -28.80
N ASN A 22 11.26 -7.70 -29.80
CA ASN A 22 9.93 -7.14 -30.00
C ASN A 22 8.81 -8.22 -29.92
N GLY A 23 8.97 -9.23 -29.10
CA GLY A 23 8.01 -10.35 -29.02
C GLY A 23 7.08 -10.35 -27.82
N GLU A 24 7.27 -9.43 -26.87
CA GLU A 24 6.53 -9.46 -25.61
C GLU A 24 5.21 -8.70 -25.70
N ARG A 25 4.13 -9.34 -25.27
CA ARG A 25 2.78 -8.77 -25.21
C ARG A 25 2.13 -9.04 -23.86
N LEU A 26 1.38 -8.08 -23.38
CA LEU A 26 0.61 -8.17 -22.15
C LEU A 26 -0.82 -7.72 -22.42
N TRP A 27 -1.76 -8.54 -22.02
CA TRP A 27 -3.18 -8.23 -21.98
C TRP A 27 -3.62 -8.21 -20.53
N ASP A 28 -4.30 -7.14 -20.12
CA ASP A 28 -4.89 -6.99 -18.79
C ASP A 28 -6.39 -6.71 -18.91
N VAL A 29 -7.19 -7.43 -18.15
CA VAL A 29 -8.62 -7.16 -17.95
C VAL A 29 -8.86 -7.01 -16.46
N ASN A 30 -9.24 -5.80 -16.04
CA ASN A 30 -9.51 -5.49 -14.65
C ASN A 30 -10.98 -5.10 -14.51
N SER A 31 -11.70 -5.81 -13.66
CA SER A 31 -13.13 -5.56 -13.42
C SER A 31 -13.41 -5.52 -11.94
N PHE A 32 -14.21 -4.56 -11.49
CA PHE A 32 -14.71 -4.59 -10.12
C PHE A 32 -16.11 -4.00 -10.00
N LEU A 33 -16.80 -4.47 -8.98
CA LEU A 33 -18.06 -3.93 -8.48
C LEU A 33 -17.88 -3.56 -7.02
N GLN A 34 -18.26 -2.33 -6.64
CA GLN A 34 -18.19 -1.91 -5.25
C GLN A 34 -19.44 -1.14 -4.83
N GLY A 35 -19.79 -1.28 -3.57
CA GLY A 35 -20.86 -0.54 -2.91
C GLY A 35 -20.41 0.07 -1.60
N THR A 36 -20.97 1.22 -1.26
CA THR A 36 -20.74 1.91 0.01
C THR A 36 -22.09 2.27 0.61
N PHE A 37 -22.28 1.91 1.87
CA PHE A 37 -23.41 2.34 2.67
C PHE A 37 -22.91 3.16 3.86
N THR A 38 -23.47 4.36 4.05
CA THR A 38 -23.09 5.25 5.15
C THR A 38 -24.35 5.62 5.91
N MET A 39 -24.31 5.50 7.24
CA MET A 39 -25.42 5.82 8.12
C MET A 39 -24.94 6.70 9.28
N GLN A 40 -25.64 7.81 9.50
CA GLN A 40 -25.56 8.60 10.71
C GLN A 40 -26.52 8.00 11.72
N VAL A 41 -26.00 7.27 12.71
CA VAL A 41 -26.81 6.56 13.71
C VAL A 41 -27.33 7.53 14.78
N THR A 42 -26.44 8.42 15.23
CA THR A 42 -26.76 9.53 16.14
C THR A 42 -25.93 10.76 15.74
N ASP A 43 -26.17 11.92 16.34
CA ASP A 43 -25.37 13.13 16.10
C ASP A 43 -23.88 12.93 16.38
N ARG A 44 -23.53 11.93 17.18
CA ARG A 44 -22.14 11.65 17.59
C ARG A 44 -21.59 10.34 17.03
N TYR A 45 -22.40 9.52 16.38
CA TYR A 45 -21.97 8.22 15.86
C TYR A 45 -22.34 8.04 14.40
N LYS A 46 -21.33 7.78 13.59
CA LYS A 46 -21.44 7.47 12.16
C LYS A 46 -20.80 6.14 11.85
N THR A 47 -21.47 5.33 11.05
CA THR A 47 -20.91 4.07 10.53
C THR A 47 -20.92 4.04 9.00
N LYS A 48 -19.94 3.34 8.44
CA LYS A 48 -19.78 3.16 7.01
C LYS A 48 -19.43 1.70 6.73
N PHE A 49 -20.14 1.10 5.78
CA PHE A 49 -19.88 -0.23 5.26
C PHE A 49 -19.43 -0.13 3.80
N ASN A 50 -18.40 -0.90 3.43
CA ASN A 50 -18.00 -1.05 2.05
C ASN A 50 -17.94 -2.53 1.70
N ALA A 51 -18.31 -2.84 0.46
CA ALA A 51 -18.15 -4.17 -0.13
C ALA A 51 -17.62 -4.00 -1.54
N LYS A 52 -16.63 -4.82 -1.93
CA LYS A 52 -16.05 -4.85 -3.27
C LYS A 52 -15.83 -6.30 -3.70
N TYR A 53 -16.15 -6.58 -4.93
CA TYR A 53 -15.69 -7.77 -5.66
C TYR A 53 -14.85 -7.31 -6.83
N ALA A 54 -13.66 -7.91 -7.02
CA ALA A 54 -12.82 -7.65 -8.17
C ALA A 54 -12.39 -8.97 -8.82
N ALA A 55 -12.22 -8.92 -10.14
CA ALA A 55 -11.68 -10.00 -10.95
C ALA A 55 -10.71 -9.41 -11.97
N ASP A 56 -9.47 -9.87 -11.90
CA ASP A 56 -8.39 -9.44 -12.77
C ASP A 56 -7.90 -10.63 -13.59
N TYR A 57 -7.64 -10.38 -14.86
CA TYR A 57 -7.04 -11.33 -15.77
C TYR A 57 -5.82 -10.70 -16.42
N THR A 58 -4.70 -11.41 -16.40
CA THR A 58 -3.46 -11.02 -17.05
C THR A 58 -2.97 -12.15 -17.94
N HIS A 59 -2.67 -11.85 -19.19
CA HIS A 59 -2.05 -12.77 -20.13
C HIS A 59 -0.71 -12.18 -20.58
N TYR A 60 0.37 -12.87 -20.30
CA TYR A 60 1.71 -12.51 -20.74
C TYR A 60 2.21 -13.50 -21.77
N LEU A 61 2.60 -13.00 -22.93
CA LEU A 61 3.14 -13.77 -24.05
C LEU A 61 4.52 -13.25 -24.43
N ASN A 62 5.50 -14.15 -24.49
CA ASN A 62 6.81 -13.89 -25.07
C ASN A 62 7.12 -14.95 -26.13
N ASN A 63 7.08 -14.55 -27.39
CA ASN A 63 7.32 -15.40 -28.57
C ASN A 63 8.72 -15.22 -29.14
N ASP A 64 9.72 -14.83 -28.35
CA ASP A 64 11.08 -14.76 -28.88
C ASP A 64 11.56 -16.16 -29.26
N TYR A 65 11.67 -16.40 -30.58
CA TYR A 65 12.07 -17.69 -31.14
C TYR A 65 13.47 -18.17 -30.69
N ARG A 66 14.25 -17.30 -30.07
CA ARG A 66 15.57 -17.60 -29.52
C ARG A 66 15.54 -18.12 -28.10
N LEU A 67 14.39 -18.02 -27.45
CA LEU A 67 14.13 -18.44 -26.06
C LEU A 67 12.94 -19.38 -26.03
N ILE A 68 12.72 -20.00 -24.89
CA ILE A 68 11.49 -20.76 -24.64
C ILE A 68 10.32 -19.81 -24.70
N THR A 69 9.30 -20.10 -25.52
CA THR A 69 8.05 -19.36 -25.55
C THR A 69 7.42 -19.38 -24.16
N ILE A 70 7.08 -18.20 -23.65
CA ILE A 70 6.34 -18.02 -22.40
C ILE A 70 4.93 -17.60 -22.79
N ASP A 71 3.92 -18.36 -22.39
CA ASP A 71 2.50 -18.08 -22.58
C ASP A 71 1.79 -18.35 -21.25
N ASN A 72 1.67 -17.33 -20.42
CA ASN A 72 1.17 -17.46 -19.06
C ASN A 72 -0.09 -16.63 -18.85
N LYS A 73 -1.11 -17.25 -18.28
CA LYS A 73 -2.38 -16.61 -17.96
C LYS A 73 -2.64 -16.69 -16.48
N TYR A 74 -3.01 -15.55 -15.90
CA TYR A 74 -3.30 -15.41 -14.48
C TYR A 74 -4.70 -14.89 -14.30
N LYS A 75 -5.40 -15.39 -13.29
CA LYS A 75 -6.70 -14.90 -12.85
C LYS A 75 -6.63 -14.64 -11.35
N GLN A 76 -6.89 -13.41 -10.95
CA GLN A 76 -6.99 -13.04 -9.54
C GLN A 76 -8.42 -12.63 -9.22
N LYS A 77 -8.93 -13.12 -8.10
CA LYS A 77 -10.23 -12.74 -7.56
C LYS A 77 -10.03 -12.14 -6.18
N GLU A 78 -10.83 -11.13 -5.87
CA GLU A 78 -10.79 -10.42 -4.59
C GLU A 78 -12.20 -10.18 -4.07
N ILE A 79 -12.42 -10.44 -2.80
CA ILE A 79 -13.56 -9.94 -2.04
C ILE A 79 -13.01 -9.05 -0.92
N TYR A 80 -13.53 -7.84 -0.81
CA TYR A 80 -13.18 -6.92 0.26
C TYR A 80 -14.45 -6.44 0.96
N LEU A 81 -14.47 -6.54 2.28
CA LEU A 81 -15.54 -6.07 3.15
C LEU A 81 -14.93 -5.17 4.23
N SER A 82 -15.61 -4.08 4.56
CA SER A 82 -15.12 -3.12 5.55
C SER A 82 -16.27 -2.53 6.36
N THR A 83 -16.02 -2.34 7.64
CA THR A 83 -16.84 -1.50 8.51
C THR A 83 -15.96 -0.48 9.20
N ALA A 84 -16.36 0.80 9.15
CA ALA A 84 -15.68 1.90 9.80
C ALA A 84 -16.66 2.67 10.67
N ASN A 85 -16.29 2.91 11.91
CA ASN A 85 -17.12 3.53 12.94
C ASN A 85 -16.41 4.76 13.49
N ALA A 86 -17.10 5.89 13.52
CA ALA A 86 -16.57 7.16 14.02
C ALA A 86 -17.49 7.70 15.11
N PHE A 87 -16.89 8.04 16.24
CA PHE A 87 -17.55 8.56 17.44
C PHE A 87 -16.99 9.92 17.79
N ASN A 88 -17.84 10.92 17.88
CA ASN A 88 -17.49 12.21 18.46
C ASN A 88 -17.74 12.14 19.96
N LEU A 89 -16.67 11.99 20.76
CA LEU A 89 -16.79 11.84 22.22
C LEU A 89 -17.17 13.16 22.88
N MET A 90 -16.50 14.23 22.49
CA MET A 90 -16.78 15.60 22.91
C MET A 90 -16.18 16.59 21.91
N LYS A 91 -16.48 17.88 22.07
CA LYS A 91 -15.96 18.91 21.16
C LYS A 91 -14.43 18.83 21.04
N GLY A 92 -13.98 18.50 19.84
CA GLY A 92 -12.56 18.38 19.49
C GLY A 92 -11.91 17.05 19.85
N TRP A 93 -12.66 16.03 20.28
CA TRP A 93 -12.13 14.69 20.53
C TRP A 93 -12.96 13.64 19.83
N ASP A 94 -12.34 12.99 18.83
CA ASP A 94 -12.95 11.93 18.03
C ASP A 94 -12.23 10.60 18.27
N LEU A 95 -13.00 9.52 18.22
CA LEU A 95 -12.53 8.15 18.24
C LEU A 95 -13.03 7.45 16.99
N SER A 96 -12.21 6.60 16.39
CA SER A 96 -12.61 5.73 15.29
C SER A 96 -12.09 4.32 15.45
N ALA A 97 -12.87 3.37 14.97
CA ALA A 97 -12.49 1.96 14.89
C ALA A 97 -12.96 1.39 13.56
N SER A 98 -12.13 0.58 12.92
CA SER A 98 -12.50 -0.14 11.71
C SER A 98 -12.08 -1.60 11.75
N TYR A 99 -12.82 -2.39 11.01
CA TYR A 99 -12.44 -3.75 10.66
C TYR A 99 -12.60 -3.93 9.17
N ASP A 100 -11.54 -4.43 8.54
CA ASP A 100 -11.49 -4.72 7.12
C ASP A 100 -11.11 -6.18 6.92
N PHE A 101 -11.77 -6.83 6.00
CA PHE A 101 -11.52 -8.20 5.58
C PHE A 101 -11.26 -8.25 4.09
N GLN A 102 -10.23 -8.97 3.67
CA GLN A 102 -9.93 -9.22 2.27
C GLN A 102 -9.64 -10.70 2.04
N TRP A 103 -10.29 -11.27 1.05
CA TRP A 103 -9.99 -12.56 0.49
C TRP A 103 -9.43 -12.37 -0.92
N ASN A 104 -8.28 -12.98 -1.18
CA ASN A 104 -7.66 -13.00 -2.51
C ASN A 104 -7.32 -14.42 -2.91
N ARG A 105 -7.57 -14.76 -4.18
CA ARG A 105 -7.15 -16.01 -4.79
C ARG A 105 -6.49 -15.74 -6.13
N LEU A 106 -5.32 -16.37 -6.36
CA LEU A 106 -4.61 -16.33 -7.63
C LEU A 106 -4.63 -17.72 -8.28
N GLU A 107 -5.01 -17.79 -9.54
CA GLU A 107 -5.02 -18.97 -10.40
C GLU A 107 -4.13 -18.69 -11.61
N ALA A 108 -3.44 -19.72 -12.12
CA ALA A 108 -2.65 -19.65 -13.35
C ALA A 108 -2.78 -20.95 -14.15
N ASP A 109 -2.51 -20.89 -15.45
CA ASP A 109 -2.48 -22.04 -16.35
C ASP A 109 -1.13 -22.76 -16.37
N LEU A 110 -0.36 -22.64 -15.29
CA LEU A 110 0.95 -23.23 -15.13
C LEU A 110 0.87 -24.61 -14.48
N LYS A 111 1.67 -25.57 -14.97
CA LYS A 111 1.65 -26.96 -14.50
C LYS A 111 1.91 -27.12 -13.02
N ASP A 112 2.86 -26.36 -12.47
CA ASP A 112 3.32 -26.45 -11.08
C ASP A 112 3.04 -25.15 -10.32
N PHE A 113 1.81 -24.63 -10.43
CA PHE A 113 1.40 -23.41 -9.75
C PHE A 113 0.80 -23.73 -8.37
N PRO A 114 1.06 -22.92 -7.33
CA PRO A 114 0.59 -23.19 -5.94
C PRO A 114 -0.89 -22.88 -5.70
N PHE A 115 -1.57 -22.10 -6.53
CA PHE A 115 -2.96 -21.66 -6.37
C PHE A 115 -3.20 -21.01 -4.99
N PRO A 116 -2.46 -19.93 -4.65
CA PRO A 116 -2.51 -19.34 -3.32
C PRO A 116 -3.85 -18.66 -3.06
N THR A 117 -4.29 -18.81 -1.82
CA THR A 117 -5.43 -18.09 -1.26
C THR A 117 -4.98 -17.36 -0.02
N ARG A 118 -5.24 -16.04 0.08
CA ARG A 118 -4.86 -15.20 1.20
C ARG A 118 -6.08 -14.58 1.84
N TYR A 119 -6.13 -14.68 3.16
CA TYR A 119 -7.08 -13.99 4.02
C TYR A 119 -6.33 -12.91 4.80
N THR A 120 -6.79 -11.69 4.69
CA THR A 120 -6.20 -10.57 5.43
C THR A 120 -7.26 -9.88 6.25
N HIS A 121 -6.95 -9.66 7.52
CA HIS A 121 -7.78 -8.93 8.46
C HIS A 121 -7.01 -7.71 8.94
N TRP A 122 -7.64 -6.55 8.88
CA TRP A 122 -7.12 -5.32 9.46
C TRP A 122 -8.07 -4.83 10.54
N LEU A 123 -7.53 -4.61 11.74
CA LEU A 123 -8.23 -3.99 12.85
C LEU A 123 -7.54 -2.66 13.15
N SER A 124 -8.28 -1.58 13.06
CA SER A 124 -7.76 -0.24 13.31
C SER A 124 -8.50 0.42 14.44
N ALA A 125 -7.75 1.08 15.32
CA ALA A 125 -8.28 2.02 16.29
C ALA A 125 -7.50 3.32 16.18
N ALA A 126 -8.19 4.46 16.18
CA ALA A 126 -7.57 5.77 16.11
C ALA A 126 -8.33 6.77 16.98
N THR A 127 -7.58 7.72 17.53
CA THR A 127 -8.15 8.85 18.24
C THR A 127 -7.53 10.14 17.73
N SER A 128 -8.32 11.19 17.64
CA SER A 128 -7.85 12.53 17.30
C SER A 128 -8.39 13.55 18.29
N TYR A 129 -7.48 14.40 18.75
CA TYR A 129 -7.81 15.52 19.60
C TYR A 129 -7.34 16.81 18.96
N HIS A 130 -8.22 17.80 18.90
CA HIS A 130 -7.90 19.11 18.38
C HIS A 130 -8.41 20.22 19.31
N HIS A 131 -7.53 21.10 19.65
CA HIS A 131 -7.80 22.33 20.37
C HIS A 131 -7.13 23.50 19.65
N SER A 132 -7.45 24.73 19.99
CA SER A 132 -7.01 25.94 19.27
C SER A 132 -5.50 25.99 18.92
N ARG A 133 -4.65 25.39 19.75
CA ARG A 133 -3.18 25.40 19.60
C ARG A 133 -2.53 24.03 19.58
N PHE A 134 -3.31 22.98 19.78
CA PHE A 134 -2.80 21.62 19.87
C PHE A 134 -3.67 20.68 19.05
N LYS A 135 -3.03 19.88 18.23
CA LYS A 135 -3.66 18.79 17.48
C LYS A 135 -2.82 17.53 17.68
N ALA A 136 -3.45 16.44 18.05
CA ALA A 136 -2.82 15.15 18.17
C ALA A 136 -3.70 14.07 17.54
N GLN A 137 -3.07 13.12 16.87
CA GLN A 137 -3.72 11.94 16.36
C GLN A 137 -2.85 10.74 16.70
N ALA A 138 -3.43 9.70 17.23
CA ALA A 138 -2.78 8.42 17.46
C ALA A 138 -3.63 7.31 16.85
N SER A 139 -2.99 6.34 16.24
CA SER A 139 -3.65 5.16 15.67
C SER A 139 -2.79 3.93 15.82
N VAL A 140 -3.43 2.78 15.87
CA VAL A 140 -2.80 1.48 15.76
C VAL A 140 -3.57 0.65 14.74
N LEU A 141 -2.84 -0.02 13.86
CA LEU A 141 -3.37 -0.98 12.90
C LEU A 141 -2.81 -2.37 13.20
N GLY A 142 -3.67 -3.30 13.53
CA GLY A 142 -3.37 -4.73 13.58
C GLY A 142 -3.63 -5.36 12.23
N THR A 143 -2.64 -6.03 11.65
CA THR A 143 -2.73 -6.76 10.38
C THR A 143 -2.51 -8.24 10.65
N ILE A 144 -3.49 -9.08 10.34
CA ILE A 144 -3.40 -10.53 10.45
C ILE A 144 -3.54 -11.11 9.06
N VAL A 145 -2.53 -11.86 8.62
CA VAL A 145 -2.49 -12.49 7.30
C VAL A 145 -2.38 -13.99 7.47
N HIS A 146 -3.29 -14.71 6.84
CA HIS A 146 -3.24 -16.15 6.70
C HIS A 146 -3.23 -16.51 5.22
N GLU A 147 -2.30 -17.37 4.82
CA GLU A 147 -2.16 -17.83 3.45
C GLU A 147 -2.22 -19.36 3.40
N SER A 148 -2.92 -19.87 2.42
CA SER A 148 -2.98 -21.30 2.08
C SER A 148 -2.67 -21.50 0.60
N ALA A 149 -2.12 -22.63 0.25
CA ALA A 149 -1.86 -23.02 -1.12
C ALA A 149 -2.39 -24.45 -1.37
N GLU A 150 -2.94 -24.71 -2.56
CA GLU A 150 -3.40 -26.06 -2.92
C GLU A 150 -2.24 -27.01 -3.19
N ARG A 151 -1.12 -26.46 -3.62
CA ARG A 151 0.13 -27.17 -3.89
C ARG A 151 1.29 -26.41 -3.28
N PHE A 152 2.29 -27.15 -2.82
CA PHE A 152 3.48 -26.61 -2.14
C PHE A 152 3.17 -25.97 -0.77
N THR A 153 4.16 -25.38 -0.18
CA THR A 153 4.03 -24.72 1.14
C THR A 153 3.61 -23.28 0.96
N ALA A 154 2.55 -22.88 1.64
CA ALA A 154 2.13 -21.47 1.68
C ALA A 154 3.09 -20.64 2.54
N ALA A 155 3.11 -19.33 2.30
CA ALA A 155 3.83 -18.40 3.15
C ALA A 155 3.27 -18.44 4.59
N PRO A 156 4.13 -18.28 5.62
CA PRO A 156 3.71 -18.37 7.03
C PRO A 156 2.75 -17.22 7.38
N SER A 157 1.78 -17.54 8.23
CA SER A 157 0.86 -16.54 8.79
C SER A 157 1.61 -15.45 9.54
N LYS A 158 1.12 -14.22 9.47
CA LYS A 158 1.70 -13.04 10.10
C LYS A 158 0.67 -12.26 10.91
N CYS A 159 1.12 -11.73 12.03
CA CYS A 159 0.34 -10.81 12.86
C CYS A 159 1.25 -9.65 13.27
N GLU A 160 0.91 -8.43 12.83
CA GLU A 160 1.73 -7.24 13.04
C GLU A 160 0.91 -6.07 13.55
N PHE A 161 1.51 -5.27 14.45
CA PHE A 161 0.94 -4.03 14.93
C PHE A 161 1.77 -2.84 14.46
N THR A 162 1.12 -1.89 13.82
CA THR A 162 1.76 -0.70 13.25
C THR A 162 1.16 0.57 13.84
N PRO A 163 1.81 1.16 14.87
CA PRO A 163 1.39 2.41 15.45
C PRO A 163 1.78 3.62 14.59
N ALA A 164 0.96 4.68 14.68
CA ALA A 164 1.28 6.00 14.14
C ALA A 164 0.81 7.08 15.11
N VAL A 165 1.64 8.11 15.30
CA VAL A 165 1.34 9.26 16.14
C VAL A 165 1.73 10.53 15.38
N PHE A 166 0.82 11.50 15.37
CA PHE A 166 1.02 12.83 14.80
C PHE A 166 0.69 13.87 15.85
N VAL A 167 1.56 14.84 16.01
CA VAL A 167 1.36 15.95 16.93
C VAL A 167 1.66 17.26 16.23
N SER A 168 0.84 18.27 16.46
CA SER A 168 1.04 19.62 15.96
C SER A 168 0.72 20.62 17.07
N TYR A 169 1.64 21.54 17.31
CA TYR A 169 1.53 22.52 18.38
C TYR A 169 1.85 23.93 17.88
N ARG A 170 1.02 24.90 18.28
CA ARG A 170 1.21 26.32 18.02
C ARG A 170 1.68 27.05 19.32
N PRO A 171 3.00 27.25 19.49
CA PRO A 171 3.54 27.82 20.73
C PRO A 171 3.11 29.27 20.97
N ILE A 172 3.02 30.08 19.92
CA ILE A 172 2.76 31.50 20.00
C ILE A 172 1.33 31.82 19.58
N ARG A 173 0.51 32.35 20.48
CA ARG A 173 -0.92 32.64 20.22
C ARG A 173 -1.15 33.62 19.07
N LYS A 174 -0.30 34.64 18.96
CA LYS A 174 -0.45 35.74 17.99
C LYS A 174 0.15 35.41 16.61
N GLU A 175 0.96 34.37 16.51
CA GLU A 175 1.65 33.96 15.28
C GLU A 175 1.12 32.63 14.78
N LEU A 176 1.08 32.46 13.47
CA LEU A 176 0.72 31.19 12.83
C LEU A 176 1.97 30.30 12.64
N LEU A 177 2.66 30.05 13.75
CA LEU A 177 3.78 29.13 13.82
C LEU A 177 3.29 27.78 14.34
N TRP A 178 3.43 26.73 13.52
CA TRP A 178 3.13 25.37 13.89
C TRP A 178 4.40 24.53 13.93
N LEU A 179 4.61 23.83 15.01
CA LEU A 179 5.60 22.77 15.14
C LEU A 179 4.87 21.43 14.92
N ARG A 180 5.44 20.56 14.12
CA ARG A 180 4.85 19.27 13.76
C ARG A 180 5.85 18.16 14.04
N ALA A 181 5.35 17.01 14.48
CA ALA A 181 6.15 15.81 14.59
C ALA A 181 5.28 14.59 14.29
N PHE A 182 5.84 13.59 13.63
CA PHE A 182 5.18 12.30 13.53
C PHE A 182 6.15 11.13 13.68
N TYR A 183 5.59 10.04 14.15
CA TYR A 183 6.16 8.72 14.16
C TYR A 183 5.19 7.76 13.49
N LYS A 184 5.68 6.90 12.60
CA LYS A 184 4.85 5.90 11.93
C LYS A 184 5.64 4.63 11.65
N LYS A 185 5.09 3.47 12.04
CA LYS A 185 5.55 2.16 11.61
C LYS A 185 4.67 1.67 10.46
N ILE A 186 5.26 1.07 9.44
CA ILE A 186 4.58 0.52 8.26
C ILE A 186 5.00 -0.94 8.11
N PHE A 187 4.05 -1.77 7.72
CA PHE A 187 4.23 -3.17 7.39
C PHE A 187 3.64 -3.43 6.00
N ARG A 188 4.35 -4.16 5.16
CA ARG A 188 3.89 -4.55 3.83
C ARG A 188 4.16 -6.04 3.60
N MET A 189 3.10 -6.83 3.40
CA MET A 189 3.24 -8.20 2.91
C MET A 189 3.69 -8.20 1.43
N PRO A 190 4.51 -9.18 1.01
CA PRO A 190 4.73 -9.44 -0.40
C PRO A 190 3.40 -9.68 -1.12
N THR A 191 3.26 -9.13 -2.32
CA THR A 191 2.09 -9.39 -3.18
C THR A 191 2.17 -10.80 -3.80
N PHE A 192 1.08 -11.29 -4.34
CA PHE A 192 1.12 -12.55 -5.10
C PHE A 192 2.07 -12.47 -6.30
N ASN A 193 2.20 -11.29 -6.92
CA ASN A 193 3.17 -11.08 -7.99
C ASN A 193 4.61 -11.19 -7.50
N ASP A 194 4.91 -10.65 -6.31
CA ASP A 194 6.25 -10.76 -5.71
C ASP A 194 6.60 -12.23 -5.40
N LEU A 195 5.61 -13.03 -4.99
CA LEU A 195 5.80 -14.42 -4.53
C LEU A 195 5.74 -15.45 -5.66
N TYR A 196 4.75 -15.33 -6.57
CA TYR A 196 4.32 -16.43 -7.42
C TYR A 196 4.33 -16.11 -8.93
N TYR A 197 4.70 -14.87 -9.32
CA TYR A 197 4.80 -14.55 -10.73
C TYR A 197 5.95 -15.34 -11.39
N THR A 198 5.68 -15.98 -12.51
CA THR A 198 6.61 -16.93 -13.17
C THR A 198 7.98 -16.32 -13.40
N ASP A 199 9.02 -17.10 -13.13
CA ASP A 199 10.44 -16.77 -13.27
C ASP A 199 10.96 -15.58 -12.44
N MET A 200 10.08 -14.69 -11.97
CA MET A 200 10.44 -13.51 -11.19
C MET A 200 10.08 -13.66 -9.70
N GLY A 201 9.00 -14.36 -9.39
CA GLY A 201 8.50 -14.53 -8.04
C GLY A 201 9.47 -15.28 -7.14
N ASN A 202 9.41 -14.97 -5.85
CA ASN A 202 10.20 -15.64 -4.82
C ASN A 202 9.31 -15.91 -3.60
N ALA A 203 8.99 -17.17 -3.38
CA ALA A 203 8.13 -17.60 -2.26
C ALA A 203 8.77 -17.41 -0.86
N ASP A 204 10.09 -17.21 -0.81
CA ASP A 204 10.84 -17.02 0.44
C ASP A 204 10.91 -15.56 0.90
N LEU A 205 10.20 -14.64 0.23
CA LEU A 205 10.21 -13.23 0.58
C LEU A 205 9.64 -12.99 1.98
N LYS A 206 10.37 -12.17 2.72
CA LYS A 206 9.94 -11.63 4.01
C LYS A 206 9.11 -10.36 3.81
N PRO A 207 8.21 -10.05 4.75
CA PRO A 207 7.54 -8.75 4.77
C PRO A 207 8.54 -7.58 4.89
N GLU A 208 8.18 -6.47 4.29
CA GLU A 208 8.92 -5.20 4.37
C GLU A 208 8.41 -4.37 5.55
N TYR A 209 9.32 -3.77 6.31
CA TYR A 209 9.01 -2.87 7.41
C TYR A 209 9.62 -1.50 7.16
N ALA A 210 8.87 -0.44 7.44
CA ALA A 210 9.40 0.91 7.44
C ALA A 210 9.06 1.63 8.74
N THR A 211 10.05 2.32 9.32
CA THR A 211 9.86 3.20 10.46
C THR A 211 10.22 4.62 10.03
N GLN A 212 9.30 5.54 10.26
CA GLN A 212 9.41 6.92 9.80
C GLN A 212 9.31 7.89 10.98
N TYR A 213 10.19 8.87 10.99
CA TYR A 213 10.22 10.00 11.92
C TYR A 213 10.30 11.28 11.11
N ASP A 214 9.56 12.28 11.54
CA ASP A 214 9.59 13.59 10.91
C ASP A 214 9.35 14.66 11.99
N VAL A 215 10.09 15.76 11.89
CA VAL A 215 9.89 16.97 12.69
C VAL A 215 9.93 18.15 11.75
N GLY A 216 8.89 18.96 11.78
CA GLY A 216 8.74 20.11 10.89
C GLY A 216 8.21 21.33 11.58
N LEU A 217 8.40 22.45 10.93
CA LEU A 217 7.79 23.72 11.30
C LEU A 217 7.14 24.37 10.08
N GLN A 218 6.05 25.06 10.33
CA GLN A 218 5.37 25.89 9.34
C GLN A 218 5.06 27.24 9.97
N TYR A 219 5.49 28.32 9.28
CA TYR A 219 5.22 29.68 9.72
C TYR A 219 4.56 30.48 8.60
N THR A 220 3.37 30.97 8.87
CA THR A 220 2.59 31.81 7.96
C THR A 220 2.44 33.20 8.53
N LYS A 221 2.81 34.24 7.78
CA LYS A 221 2.64 35.62 8.17
C LYS A 221 1.89 36.37 7.07
N THR A 222 0.83 37.08 7.47
CA THR A 222 0.06 37.96 6.59
C THR A 222 0.27 39.42 7.01
N PHE A 223 0.53 40.28 6.04
CA PHE A 223 0.69 41.71 6.22
C PHE A 223 -0.54 42.45 5.73
N MET A 224 -1.11 43.33 6.53
CA MET A 224 -2.28 44.10 6.14
C MET A 224 -1.95 45.32 5.27
N LYS A 225 -0.70 45.79 5.24
CA LYS A 225 -0.23 46.94 4.47
C LYS A 225 1.13 46.65 3.82
N GLY A 226 1.38 47.19 2.66
CA GLY A 226 2.66 47.08 1.93
C GLY A 226 2.56 46.32 0.62
N PHE A 227 3.67 46.25 -0.09
CA PHE A 227 3.80 45.54 -1.37
C PHE A 227 3.68 44.01 -1.21
N TYR A 228 4.27 43.47 -0.13
CA TYR A 228 4.17 42.06 0.19
C TYR A 228 2.92 41.81 1.04
N ARG A 229 2.07 40.87 0.61
CA ARG A 229 0.84 40.50 1.32
C ARG A 229 1.06 39.44 2.39
N GLY A 230 2.17 38.75 2.35
CA GLY A 230 2.52 37.72 3.33
C GLY A 230 3.59 36.78 2.81
N PHE A 231 3.97 35.83 3.64
CA PHE A 231 4.83 34.70 3.27
C PHE A 231 4.40 33.46 4.03
N ASP A 232 4.69 32.30 3.47
CA ASP A 232 4.59 30.99 4.07
C ASP A 232 5.97 30.33 4.01
N PHE A 233 6.43 29.81 5.12
CA PHE A 233 7.69 29.10 5.25
C PHE A 233 7.45 27.74 5.88
N GLN A 234 7.97 26.68 5.25
CA GLN A 234 7.91 25.31 5.75
C GLN A 234 9.29 24.68 5.67
N ALA A 235 9.67 24.00 6.76
CA ALA A 235 10.87 23.17 6.81
C ALA A 235 10.59 21.88 7.56
N ASP A 236 11.06 20.77 7.04
CA ASP A 236 10.90 19.45 7.64
C ASP A 236 12.24 18.71 7.62
N VAL A 237 12.51 17.93 8.66
CA VAL A 237 13.64 17.02 8.77
C VAL A 237 13.09 15.63 9.03
N TYR A 238 13.49 14.67 8.23
CA TYR A 238 12.97 13.31 8.34
C TYR A 238 14.07 12.25 8.37
N TYR A 239 13.73 11.13 9.00
CA TYR A 239 14.52 9.91 9.01
C TYR A 239 13.60 8.72 8.77
N ASN A 240 13.89 7.95 7.72
CA ASN A 240 13.17 6.73 7.38
C ASN A 240 14.13 5.56 7.35
N LYS A 241 13.77 4.49 8.05
CA LYS A 241 14.49 3.23 8.05
C LYS A 241 13.59 2.16 7.47
N VAL A 242 14.03 1.50 6.38
CA VAL A 242 13.32 0.40 5.73
C VAL A 242 14.15 -0.86 5.88
N THR A 243 13.55 -1.93 6.39
CA THR A 243 14.18 -3.25 6.53
C THR A 243 13.48 -4.26 5.64
N ASP A 244 14.22 -5.26 5.15
CA ASP A 244 13.75 -6.31 4.26
C ASP A 244 13.03 -5.76 3.01
N LYS A 245 13.51 -4.63 2.43
CA LYS A 245 12.90 -3.99 1.27
C LYS A 245 12.83 -4.95 0.10
N ILE A 246 11.62 -5.13 -0.45
CA ILE A 246 11.38 -5.98 -1.62
C ILE A 246 11.73 -5.22 -2.88
N ILE A 247 12.65 -5.74 -3.67
CA ILE A 247 13.08 -5.17 -4.94
C ILE A 247 13.14 -6.24 -6.05
N ALA A 248 12.96 -5.81 -7.28
CA ALA A 248 13.30 -6.60 -8.45
C ALA A 248 14.80 -6.47 -8.73
N TYR A 249 15.49 -7.58 -8.80
CA TYR A 249 16.95 -7.64 -9.03
C TYR A 249 17.26 -8.46 -10.29
N PRO A 250 18.16 -8.01 -11.18
CA PRO A 250 18.54 -8.76 -12.37
C PRO A 250 19.34 -10.01 -11.99
N LYS A 251 18.89 -11.18 -12.45
CA LYS A 251 19.52 -12.48 -12.18
C LYS A 251 20.53 -12.84 -13.26
N GLY A 252 21.79 -12.47 -13.03
CA GLY A 252 22.91 -12.85 -13.88
C GLY A 252 22.84 -12.32 -15.32
N GLN A 253 23.58 -12.98 -16.25
CA GLN A 253 23.66 -12.58 -17.66
C GLN A 253 22.41 -12.94 -18.50
N GLN A 254 21.43 -13.62 -17.92
CA GLN A 254 20.25 -14.10 -18.64
C GLN A 254 19.11 -13.09 -18.76
N PHE A 255 19.31 -11.83 -18.32
CA PHE A 255 18.29 -10.75 -18.33
C PHE A 255 16.96 -11.14 -17.66
N ARG A 256 17.00 -12.09 -16.73
CA ARG A 256 15.88 -12.46 -15.89
C ARG A 256 15.91 -11.64 -14.60
N TRP A 257 14.76 -11.26 -14.14
CA TRP A 257 14.57 -10.58 -12.86
C TRP A 257 14.16 -11.59 -11.80
N THR A 258 14.49 -11.33 -10.57
CA THR A 258 13.98 -12.05 -9.41
C THR A 258 13.62 -11.06 -8.32
N MET A 259 12.60 -11.37 -7.54
CA MET A 259 12.26 -10.61 -6.36
C MET A 259 13.12 -11.06 -5.19
N LEU A 260 13.69 -10.11 -4.47
CA LEU A 260 14.46 -10.41 -3.25
C LEU A 260 14.28 -9.30 -2.21
N ASN A 261 14.56 -9.65 -0.95
CA ASN A 261 14.67 -8.66 0.10
C ASN A 261 16.07 -8.06 0.10
N LEU A 262 16.14 -6.74 -0.06
CA LEU A 262 17.37 -5.97 0.17
C LEU A 262 17.39 -5.57 1.66
N GLY A 263 18.42 -5.97 2.38
CA GLY A 263 18.60 -5.80 3.81
C GLY A 263 17.99 -4.52 4.43
N GLU A 264 18.79 -3.46 4.58
CA GLU A 264 18.38 -2.22 5.25
C GLU A 264 18.65 -1.01 4.36
N VAL A 265 17.70 -0.06 4.31
CA VAL A 265 17.84 1.21 3.62
C VAL A 265 17.50 2.35 4.58
N GLU A 266 18.41 3.30 4.73
CA GLU A 266 18.18 4.53 5.48
C GLU A 266 18.03 5.72 4.53
N ILE A 267 17.03 6.55 4.78
CA ILE A 267 16.75 7.77 4.01
C ILE A 267 16.66 8.94 5.00
N LYS A 268 17.48 9.96 4.79
CA LYS A 268 17.56 11.17 5.63
C LYS A 268 17.41 12.39 4.74
N GLY A 269 16.73 13.38 5.24
CA GLY A 269 16.56 14.64 4.51
C GLY A 269 16.00 15.77 5.39
#